data_cc79580b41630e7e8c1c16e0163fd3ea
#
_entry.id   cc79580b41630e7e8c1c16e0163fd3ea
#
_cell.length_a   1.000
_cell.length_b   1.000
_cell.length_c   1.000
_cell.angle_alpha   90.00
_cell.angle_beta   90.00
_cell.angle_gamma   90.00
#
_symmetry.space_group_name_H-M   'P 1'
#
loop_
_entity.id
_entity.type
_entity.pdbx_description
1 polymer ?
#
loop_
_entity_poly.entity_id
_entity_poly.type
_entity_poly.pdbx_seq_one_letter_code
_entity_poly.pdbx_strand_id
1 'polypeptide(L)'
;VDVLARSAYLRYREALGEEIGEIPSGLYPGTYLVDVGTALAEKVGKQYLDADEDEWLPAVRSFATEAIMDGIARDLQALGIRMDRFSSERSLVESGAVQAAIDRLVTQNDVYRGVLQPPKGKEPEDWEPREQLLFRASEFGDDTDRPLQKSDGSWTYFASDVAYHMDKLDRTGGPLINIFGVDHGGYVKRMKAAVEALSGKKDMLDIRLCQLVN
;
A
#
# COMPACT_ATOMS: atom_id res chain seq x y z
N VAL A 1 -8.42 -3.26 1.76
CA VAL A 1 -9.25 -3.26 0.53
C VAL A 1 -10.55 -4.04 0.73
N ASP A 2 -10.56 -5.12 1.54
CA ASP A 2 -11.77 -5.92 1.81
C ASP A 2 -12.86 -5.13 2.55
N VAL A 3 -12.46 -4.25 3.48
CA VAL A 3 -13.37 -3.30 4.13
C VAL A 3 -14.09 -2.41 3.09
N LEU A 4 -13.35 -1.91 2.08
CA LEU A 4 -13.93 -1.14 0.99
C LEU A 4 -14.94 -1.97 0.18
N ALA A 5 -14.57 -3.21 -0.14
CA ALA A 5 -15.44 -4.11 -0.89
C ALA A 5 -16.74 -4.43 -0.12
N ARG A 6 -16.65 -4.74 1.18
CA ARG A 6 -17.81 -4.98 2.03
C ARG A 6 -18.69 -3.74 2.14
N SER A 7 -18.10 -2.56 2.24
CA SER A 7 -18.86 -1.30 2.27
C SER A 7 -19.58 -1.03 0.96
N ALA A 8 -18.91 -1.25 -0.18
CA ALA A 8 -19.51 -1.12 -1.50
C ALA A 8 -20.60 -2.16 -1.74
N TYR A 9 -20.43 -3.38 -1.23
CA TYR A 9 -21.43 -4.43 -1.31
C TYR A 9 -22.73 -4.09 -0.56
N LEU A 10 -22.64 -3.45 0.61
CA LEU A 10 -23.84 -2.95 1.29
C LEU A 10 -24.58 -1.91 0.44
N ARG A 11 -23.86 -0.99 -0.19
CA ARG A 11 -24.46 -0.01 -1.11
C ARG A 11 -25.03 -0.64 -2.37
N TYR A 12 -24.45 -1.74 -2.85
CA TYR A 12 -25.02 -2.53 -3.93
C TYR A 12 -26.37 -3.16 -3.53
N ARG A 13 -26.47 -3.74 -2.32
CA ARG A 13 -27.73 -4.29 -1.79
C ARG A 13 -28.79 -3.20 -1.63
N GLU A 14 -28.41 -2.04 -1.09
CA GLU A 14 -29.27 -0.86 -0.98
C GLU A 14 -29.81 -0.41 -2.34
N ALA A 15 -28.94 -0.36 -3.36
CA ALA A 15 -29.35 0.00 -4.73
C ALA A 15 -30.35 -0.99 -5.35
N LEU A 16 -30.34 -2.25 -4.91
CA LEU A 16 -31.30 -3.28 -5.32
C LEU A 16 -32.61 -3.27 -4.49
N GLY A 17 -32.75 -2.31 -3.56
CA GLY A 17 -33.97 -2.10 -2.77
C GLY A 17 -34.00 -2.80 -1.42
N GLU A 18 -32.87 -3.29 -0.93
CA GLU A 18 -32.80 -3.81 0.43
C GLU A 18 -32.62 -2.69 1.46
N GLU A 19 -33.24 -2.84 2.62
CA GLU A 19 -33.01 -1.98 3.78
C GLU A 19 -31.74 -2.43 4.51
N ILE A 20 -30.62 -1.70 4.32
CA ILE A 20 -29.33 -2.06 4.93
C ILE A 20 -29.14 -1.51 6.36
N GLY A 21 -30.02 -0.63 6.82
CA GLY A 21 -29.90 0.04 8.11
C GLY A 21 -28.66 0.95 8.22
N GLU A 22 -28.12 1.08 9.43
CA GLU A 22 -26.88 1.80 9.67
C GLU A 22 -25.67 1.00 9.19
N ILE A 23 -24.69 1.70 8.62
CA ILE A 23 -23.43 1.05 8.21
C ILE A 23 -22.71 0.53 9.44
N PRO A 24 -22.38 -0.76 9.51
CA PRO A 24 -21.69 -1.35 10.65
C PRO A 24 -20.35 -0.66 10.98
N SER A 25 -20.03 -0.61 12.27
CA SER A 25 -18.72 -0.12 12.73
C SER A 25 -17.59 -0.90 12.07
N GLY A 26 -16.55 -0.20 11.64
CA GLY A 26 -15.41 -0.78 10.92
C GLY A 26 -15.57 -0.80 9.39
N LEU A 27 -16.74 -0.47 8.86
CA LEU A 27 -16.96 -0.24 7.44
C LEU A 27 -16.98 1.27 7.11
N TYR A 28 -16.82 1.61 5.84
CA TYR A 28 -16.81 2.99 5.38
C TYR A 28 -18.23 3.53 5.18
N PRO A 29 -18.67 4.53 5.96
CA PRO A 29 -20.02 5.08 5.86
C PRO A 29 -20.19 6.12 4.75
N GLY A 30 -19.11 6.50 4.06
CA GLY A 30 -19.07 7.61 3.13
C GLY A 30 -20.10 7.49 1.98
N THR A 31 -20.76 8.59 1.68
CA THR A 31 -21.80 8.64 0.62
C THR A 31 -21.22 8.43 -0.78
N TYR A 32 -19.93 8.63 -0.98
CA TYR A 32 -19.24 8.35 -2.24
C TYR A 32 -19.35 6.87 -2.68
N LEU A 33 -19.65 5.95 -1.76
CA LEU A 33 -19.88 4.54 -2.07
C LEU A 33 -21.30 4.25 -2.59
N VAL A 34 -22.24 5.17 -2.46
CA VAL A 34 -23.60 5.01 -3.00
C VAL A 34 -23.56 4.87 -4.52
N ASP A 35 -22.80 5.76 -5.18
CA ASP A 35 -22.64 5.72 -6.64
C ASP A 35 -21.93 4.43 -7.09
N VAL A 36 -20.95 3.98 -6.31
CA VAL A 36 -20.24 2.71 -6.57
C VAL A 36 -21.17 1.51 -6.47
N GLY A 37 -22.01 1.46 -5.43
CA GLY A 37 -23.00 0.40 -5.25
C GLY A 37 -24.06 0.40 -6.36
N THR A 38 -24.54 1.58 -6.75
CA THR A 38 -25.51 1.75 -7.85
C THR A 38 -24.90 1.27 -9.17
N ALA A 39 -23.69 1.71 -9.50
CA ALA A 39 -23.01 1.28 -10.72
C ALA A 39 -22.74 -0.22 -10.76
N LEU A 40 -22.42 -0.83 -9.59
CA LEU A 40 -22.30 -2.27 -9.50
C LEU A 40 -23.64 -2.98 -9.76
N ALA A 41 -24.74 -2.48 -9.17
CA ALA A 41 -26.08 -3.04 -9.38
C ALA A 41 -26.51 -2.96 -10.85
N GLU A 42 -26.21 -1.86 -11.52
CA GLU A 42 -26.45 -1.71 -12.96
C GLU A 42 -25.64 -2.70 -13.80
N LYS A 43 -24.39 -2.95 -13.43
CA LYS A 43 -23.47 -3.83 -14.17
C LYS A 43 -23.82 -5.32 -14.04
N VAL A 44 -24.15 -5.77 -12.82
CA VAL A 44 -24.29 -7.21 -12.52
C VAL A 44 -25.71 -7.62 -12.11
N GLY A 45 -26.64 -6.67 -11.99
CA GLY A 45 -27.99 -6.95 -11.53
C GLY A 45 -27.99 -7.61 -10.15
N LYS A 46 -28.75 -8.69 -9.99
CA LYS A 46 -28.88 -9.43 -8.73
C LYS A 46 -27.87 -10.57 -8.55
N GLN A 47 -26.82 -10.63 -9.39
CA GLN A 47 -25.91 -11.77 -9.45
C GLN A 47 -25.30 -12.14 -8.07
N TYR A 48 -25.00 -11.13 -7.24
CA TYR A 48 -24.33 -11.35 -5.96
C TYR A 48 -25.25 -11.17 -4.76
N LEU A 49 -26.57 -11.01 -4.94
CA LEU A 49 -27.48 -10.71 -3.84
C LEU A 49 -27.55 -11.84 -2.81
N ASP A 50 -27.61 -13.08 -3.32
CA ASP A 50 -27.71 -14.30 -2.51
C ASP A 50 -26.41 -15.14 -2.57
N ALA A 51 -25.31 -14.57 -3.08
CA ALA A 51 -24.03 -15.26 -3.21
C ALA A 51 -23.25 -15.25 -1.87
N ASP A 52 -22.45 -16.28 -1.65
CA ASP A 52 -21.54 -16.36 -0.52
C ASP A 52 -20.42 -15.31 -0.64
N GLU A 53 -19.85 -14.89 0.50
CA GLU A 53 -18.80 -13.84 0.53
C GLU A 53 -17.61 -14.19 -0.37
N ASP A 54 -17.18 -15.44 -0.38
CA ASP A 54 -16.05 -15.91 -1.19
C ASP A 54 -16.29 -15.75 -2.70
N GLU A 55 -17.54 -15.74 -3.15
CA GLU A 55 -17.89 -15.54 -4.55
C GLU A 55 -17.91 -14.05 -4.94
N TRP A 56 -18.56 -13.21 -4.11
CA TRP A 56 -18.73 -11.81 -4.49
C TRP A 56 -17.55 -10.91 -4.08
N LEU A 57 -16.84 -11.22 -2.97
CA LEU A 57 -15.82 -10.33 -2.41
C LEU A 57 -14.68 -9.99 -3.39
N PRO A 58 -14.11 -10.95 -4.16
CA PRO A 58 -13.07 -10.64 -5.14
C PRO A 58 -13.55 -9.72 -6.26
N ALA A 59 -14.75 -9.96 -6.78
CA ALA A 59 -15.33 -9.19 -7.87
C ALA A 59 -15.71 -7.77 -7.44
N VAL A 60 -16.37 -7.63 -6.28
CA VAL A 60 -16.75 -6.34 -5.72
C VAL A 60 -15.49 -5.54 -5.32
N ARG A 61 -14.47 -6.21 -4.80
CA ARG A 61 -13.18 -5.58 -4.49
C ARG A 61 -12.53 -4.95 -5.73
N SER A 62 -12.47 -5.68 -6.83
CA SER A 62 -11.90 -5.17 -8.08
C SER A 62 -12.73 -3.98 -8.57
N PHE A 63 -14.04 -4.15 -8.68
CA PHE A 63 -14.93 -3.12 -9.16
C PHE A 63 -14.89 -1.85 -8.32
N ALA A 64 -14.99 -1.97 -6.99
CA ALA A 64 -14.97 -0.81 -6.10
C ALA A 64 -13.62 -0.08 -6.15
N THR A 65 -12.51 -0.84 -6.23
CA THR A 65 -11.18 -0.23 -6.36
C THR A 65 -11.05 0.54 -7.68
N GLU A 66 -11.47 -0.03 -8.80
CA GLU A 66 -11.45 0.61 -10.11
C GLU A 66 -12.31 1.88 -10.12
N ALA A 67 -13.56 1.80 -9.64
CA ALA A 67 -14.48 2.94 -9.60
C ALA A 67 -13.94 4.11 -8.75
N ILE A 68 -13.34 3.81 -7.59
CA ILE A 68 -12.72 4.83 -6.72
C ILE A 68 -11.47 5.42 -7.40
N MET A 69 -10.63 4.61 -8.02
CA MET A 69 -9.45 5.09 -8.74
C MET A 69 -9.81 5.99 -9.92
N ASP A 70 -10.87 5.65 -10.65
CA ASP A 70 -11.39 6.52 -11.72
C ASP A 70 -11.91 7.86 -11.19
N GLY A 71 -12.54 7.84 -10.01
CA GLY A 71 -12.94 9.06 -9.29
C GLY A 71 -11.72 9.93 -8.94
N ILE A 72 -10.72 9.33 -8.29
CA ILE A 72 -9.47 10.00 -7.93
C ILE A 72 -8.78 10.59 -9.16
N ALA A 73 -8.72 9.85 -10.26
CA ALA A 73 -8.09 10.34 -11.50
C ALA A 73 -8.82 11.56 -12.07
N ARG A 74 -10.16 11.56 -12.03
CA ARG A 74 -10.98 12.72 -12.47
C ARG A 74 -10.77 13.93 -11.57
N ASP A 75 -10.75 13.74 -10.25
CA ASP A 75 -10.55 14.83 -9.29
C ASP A 75 -9.16 15.45 -9.46
N LEU A 76 -8.12 14.64 -9.61
CA LEU A 76 -6.76 15.12 -9.91
C LEU A 76 -6.73 15.89 -11.23
N GLN A 77 -7.39 15.39 -12.26
CA GLN A 77 -7.46 16.09 -13.54
C GLN A 77 -8.19 17.44 -13.43
N ALA A 78 -9.25 17.52 -12.63
CA ALA A 78 -9.97 18.78 -12.38
C ALA A 78 -9.06 19.82 -11.68
N LEU A 79 -8.11 19.36 -10.86
CA LEU A 79 -7.07 20.20 -10.25
C LEU A 79 -5.88 20.50 -11.20
N GLY A 80 -5.95 20.04 -12.45
CA GLY A 80 -4.85 20.20 -13.41
C GLY A 80 -3.68 19.22 -13.21
N ILE A 81 -3.85 18.20 -12.39
CA ILE A 81 -2.84 17.18 -12.12
C ILE A 81 -3.12 15.96 -13.01
N ARG A 82 -2.19 15.67 -13.93
CA ARG A 82 -2.25 14.50 -14.79
C ARG A 82 -1.20 13.49 -14.35
N MET A 83 -1.66 12.32 -13.93
CA MET A 83 -0.76 11.23 -13.56
C MET A 83 -0.43 10.41 -14.80
N ASP A 84 0.87 10.19 -15.05
CA ASP A 84 1.34 9.34 -16.14
C ASP A 84 1.10 7.86 -15.84
N ARG A 85 1.12 7.49 -14.56
CA ARG A 85 0.93 6.10 -14.12
C ARG A 85 0.35 6.01 -12.72
N PHE A 86 -0.65 5.16 -12.56
CA PHE A 86 -1.07 4.59 -11.28
C PHE A 86 -0.46 3.22 -11.11
N SER A 87 0.32 3.02 -10.04
CA SER A 87 0.98 1.74 -9.76
C SER A 87 0.22 0.99 -8.69
N SER A 88 -0.05 -0.29 -8.94
CA SER A 88 -0.73 -1.17 -7.99
C SER A 88 0.29 -1.96 -7.17
N GLU A 89 0.19 -1.88 -5.83
CA GLU A 89 1.00 -2.70 -4.93
C GLU A 89 0.78 -4.20 -5.20
N ARG A 90 -0.46 -4.61 -5.45
CA ARG A 90 -0.78 -5.99 -5.82
C ARG A 90 0.03 -6.43 -7.05
N SER A 91 0.10 -5.61 -8.09
CA SER A 91 0.84 -5.98 -9.30
C SER A 91 2.35 -6.13 -9.06
N LEU A 92 2.93 -5.38 -8.11
CA LEU A 92 4.33 -5.56 -7.71
C LEU A 92 4.56 -6.90 -7.01
N VAL A 93 3.60 -7.33 -6.18
CA VAL A 93 3.68 -8.64 -5.50
C VAL A 93 3.49 -9.78 -6.50
N GLU A 94 2.44 -9.73 -7.32
CA GLU A 94 2.08 -10.78 -8.28
C GLU A 94 3.11 -10.96 -9.39
N SER A 95 3.80 -9.87 -9.79
CA SER A 95 4.87 -9.93 -10.79
C SER A 95 6.21 -10.43 -10.26
N GLY A 96 6.34 -10.66 -8.94
CA GLY A 96 7.60 -11.01 -8.30
C GLY A 96 8.59 -9.84 -8.13
N ALA A 97 8.15 -8.60 -8.36
CA ALA A 97 9.01 -7.42 -8.27
C ALA A 97 9.56 -7.22 -6.85
N VAL A 98 8.80 -7.62 -5.81
CA VAL A 98 9.27 -7.55 -4.41
C VAL A 98 10.46 -8.48 -4.21
N GLN A 99 10.36 -9.74 -4.66
CA GLN A 99 11.47 -10.68 -4.58
C GLN A 99 12.70 -10.18 -5.35
N ALA A 100 12.51 -9.67 -6.56
CA ALA A 100 13.60 -9.15 -7.38
C ALA A 100 14.33 -7.96 -6.71
N ALA A 101 13.60 -7.07 -6.06
CA ALA A 101 14.19 -5.95 -5.31
C ALA A 101 15.02 -6.43 -4.10
N ILE A 102 14.51 -7.41 -3.37
CA ILE A 102 15.23 -8.01 -2.25
C ILE A 102 16.47 -8.76 -2.73
N ASP A 103 16.39 -9.54 -3.81
CA ASP A 103 17.52 -10.26 -4.41
C ASP A 103 18.64 -9.30 -4.84
N ARG A 104 18.29 -8.11 -5.35
CA ARG A 104 19.24 -7.06 -5.66
C ARG A 104 19.99 -6.60 -4.40
N LEU A 105 19.27 -6.29 -3.32
CA LEU A 105 19.89 -5.90 -2.05
C LEU A 105 20.72 -7.03 -1.42
N VAL A 106 20.29 -8.28 -1.56
CA VAL A 106 21.06 -9.46 -1.13
C VAL A 106 22.39 -9.56 -1.90
N THR A 107 22.34 -9.37 -3.23
CA THR A 107 23.54 -9.39 -4.08
C THR A 107 24.54 -8.29 -3.72
N GLN A 108 24.05 -7.14 -3.24
CA GLN A 108 24.83 -6.01 -2.76
C GLN A 108 25.35 -6.21 -1.33
N ASN A 109 24.98 -7.31 -0.65
CA ASN A 109 25.25 -7.60 0.76
C ASN A 109 24.59 -6.61 1.75
N ASP A 110 23.52 -5.94 1.31
CA ASP A 110 22.75 -4.97 2.11
C ASP A 110 21.64 -5.64 2.94
N VAL A 111 21.52 -6.96 2.86
CA VAL A 111 20.52 -7.76 3.58
C VAL A 111 21.20 -8.90 4.33
N TYR A 112 20.72 -9.16 5.54
CA TYR A 112 21.23 -10.24 6.39
C TYR A 112 20.10 -10.88 7.22
N ARG A 113 20.36 -12.06 7.80
CA ARG A 113 19.51 -12.65 8.82
C ARG A 113 20.02 -12.28 10.20
N GLY A 114 19.12 -11.79 11.06
CA GLY A 114 19.48 -11.36 12.40
C GLY A 114 18.25 -11.09 13.26
N VAL A 115 18.51 -10.79 14.54
CA VAL A 115 17.48 -10.44 15.53
C VAL A 115 17.55 -8.95 15.81
N LEU A 116 16.46 -8.22 15.56
CA LEU A 116 16.36 -6.82 15.97
C LEU A 116 16.23 -6.73 17.48
N GLN A 117 16.90 -5.75 18.08
CA GLN A 117 16.67 -5.38 19.46
C GLN A 117 15.29 -4.70 19.60
N PRO A 118 14.60 -4.85 20.75
CA PRO A 118 13.34 -4.18 20.96
C PRO A 118 13.51 -2.65 20.85
N PRO A 119 12.47 -1.93 20.37
CA PRO A 119 12.52 -0.47 20.32
C PRO A 119 12.79 0.11 21.71
N LYS A 120 13.65 1.13 21.78
CA LYS A 120 13.93 1.81 23.04
C LYS A 120 12.66 2.43 23.62
N GLY A 121 12.24 1.99 24.82
CA GLY A 121 11.21 2.63 25.62
C GLY A 121 9.95 1.82 25.92
N LYS A 122 9.54 0.86 25.13
CA LYS A 122 8.51 -0.16 25.46
C LYS A 122 8.77 -1.37 24.58
N GLU A 123 8.98 -2.53 25.21
CA GLU A 123 8.82 -3.79 24.49
C GLU A 123 7.33 -3.88 24.12
N PRO A 124 6.97 -4.01 22.82
CA PRO A 124 5.62 -4.41 22.46
C PRO A 124 5.30 -5.73 23.16
N GLU A 125 4.09 -5.87 23.71
CA GLU A 125 3.67 -7.11 24.41
C GLU A 125 3.88 -8.36 23.54
N ASP A 126 3.91 -8.20 22.23
CA ASP A 126 4.10 -9.25 21.21
C ASP A 126 5.53 -9.32 20.65
N TRP A 127 6.53 -8.64 21.28
CA TRP A 127 7.88 -8.70 20.78
C TRP A 127 8.54 -10.04 21.14
N GLU A 128 8.97 -10.78 20.14
CA GLU A 128 9.75 -11.99 20.29
C GLU A 128 11.14 -11.82 19.65
N PRO A 129 12.23 -12.27 20.34
CA PRO A 129 13.56 -12.33 19.75
C PRO A 129 13.59 -13.45 18.71
N ARG A 130 13.33 -13.11 17.44
CA ARG A 130 13.35 -14.07 16.33
C ARG A 130 14.28 -13.60 15.22
N GLU A 131 14.87 -14.56 14.54
CA GLU A 131 15.65 -14.29 13.34
C GLU A 131 14.73 -13.82 12.21
N GLN A 132 15.09 -12.71 11.58
CA GLN A 132 14.35 -12.06 10.51
C GLN A 132 15.29 -11.74 9.35
N LEU A 133 14.72 -11.57 8.17
CA LEU A 133 15.45 -10.99 7.03
C LEU A 133 15.44 -9.47 7.19
N LEU A 134 16.63 -8.88 7.34
CA LEU A 134 16.83 -7.48 7.68
C LEU A 134 17.61 -6.74 6.60
N PHE A 135 17.16 -5.54 6.25
CA PHE A 135 17.89 -4.58 5.45
C PHE A 135 18.79 -3.73 6.37
N ARG A 136 20.05 -3.54 6.00
CA ARG A 136 21.06 -2.74 6.72
C ARG A 136 20.80 -1.24 6.60
N ALA A 137 19.60 -0.79 6.92
CA ALA A 137 19.18 0.59 6.77
C ALA A 137 20.06 1.57 7.58
N SER A 138 20.63 1.11 8.69
CA SER A 138 21.53 1.90 9.53
C SER A 138 22.83 2.27 8.81
N GLU A 139 23.32 1.47 7.89
CA GLU A 139 24.52 1.78 7.08
C GLU A 139 24.24 2.91 6.06
N PHE A 140 22.96 3.16 5.75
CA PHE A 140 22.48 4.20 4.82
C PHE A 140 21.79 5.37 5.53
N GLY A 141 21.99 5.54 6.84
CA GLY A 141 21.54 6.71 7.60
C GLY A 141 20.15 6.61 8.24
N ASP A 142 19.53 5.42 8.29
CA ASP A 142 18.38 5.18 9.16
C ASP A 142 18.84 4.95 10.61
N ASP A 143 17.90 5.05 11.56
CA ASP A 143 18.20 4.87 12.99
C ASP A 143 18.38 3.40 13.40
N THR A 144 17.88 2.47 12.60
CA THR A 144 17.92 1.02 12.83
C THR A 144 17.72 0.24 11.54
N ASP A 145 18.16 -1.02 11.52
CA ASP A 145 17.89 -1.93 10.42
C ASP A 145 16.40 -2.29 10.36
N ARG A 146 15.91 -2.67 9.17
CA ARG A 146 14.49 -2.83 8.93
C ARG A 146 14.13 -4.24 8.49
N PRO A 147 13.05 -4.84 9.05
CA PRO A 147 12.59 -6.15 8.65
C PRO A 147 11.94 -6.08 7.25
N LEU A 148 12.33 -7.01 6.40
CA LEU A 148 11.78 -7.18 5.06
C LEU A 148 10.72 -8.26 5.01
N GLN A 149 10.73 -9.21 5.95
CA GLN A 149 9.83 -10.36 5.98
C GLN A 149 9.18 -10.52 7.36
N LYS A 150 7.90 -10.87 7.39
CA LYS A 150 7.14 -11.17 8.59
C LYS A 150 7.41 -12.59 9.10
N SER A 151 6.83 -12.97 10.26
CA SER A 151 6.97 -14.30 10.87
C SER A 151 6.37 -15.41 10.01
N ASP A 152 5.32 -15.11 9.28
CA ASP A 152 4.63 -16.05 8.39
C ASP A 152 5.30 -16.19 7.02
N GLY A 153 6.44 -15.53 6.80
CA GLY A 153 7.17 -15.51 5.54
C GLY A 153 6.65 -14.51 4.52
N SER A 154 5.56 -13.81 4.78
CA SER A 154 5.06 -12.75 3.89
C SER A 154 5.94 -11.51 3.96
N TRP A 155 5.92 -10.71 2.88
CA TRP A 155 6.65 -9.45 2.84
C TRP A 155 6.05 -8.40 3.75
N THR A 156 6.89 -7.55 4.32
CA THR A 156 6.44 -6.35 5.02
C THR A 156 5.99 -5.29 4.01
N TYR A 157 5.22 -4.30 4.45
CA TYR A 157 4.91 -3.12 3.62
C TYR A 157 6.17 -2.40 3.15
N PHE A 158 7.20 -2.35 3.99
CA PHE A 158 8.47 -1.76 3.63
C PHE A 158 9.16 -2.48 2.47
N ALA A 159 9.10 -3.82 2.39
CA ALA A 159 9.63 -4.57 1.26
C ALA A 159 8.88 -4.25 -0.05
N SER A 160 7.56 -4.06 0.00
CA SER A 160 6.76 -3.62 -1.15
C SER A 160 7.14 -2.20 -1.59
N ASP A 161 7.40 -1.30 -0.64
CA ASP A 161 7.84 0.07 -0.92
C ASP A 161 9.25 0.10 -1.53
N VAL A 162 10.16 -0.76 -1.07
CA VAL A 162 11.49 -0.95 -1.68
C VAL A 162 11.36 -1.35 -3.15
N ALA A 163 10.49 -2.33 -3.44
CA ALA A 163 10.24 -2.77 -4.82
C ALA A 163 9.64 -1.66 -5.68
N TYR A 164 8.71 -0.88 -5.13
CA TYR A 164 8.11 0.25 -5.85
C TYR A 164 9.15 1.34 -6.17
N HIS A 165 10.09 1.60 -5.26
CA HIS A 165 11.16 2.55 -5.53
C HIS A 165 12.18 2.03 -6.54
N MET A 166 12.45 0.72 -6.55
CA MET A 166 13.23 0.10 -7.61
C MET A 166 12.56 0.27 -8.98
N ASP A 167 11.26 -0.01 -9.10
CA ASP A 167 10.49 0.24 -10.34
C ASP A 167 10.56 1.70 -10.80
N LYS A 168 10.48 2.66 -9.86
CA LYS A 168 10.65 4.09 -10.17
C LYS A 168 12.05 4.40 -10.70
N LEU A 169 13.10 3.93 -10.03
CA LEU A 169 14.49 4.15 -10.45
C LEU A 169 14.76 3.57 -11.83
N ASP A 170 14.28 2.34 -12.08
CA ASP A 170 14.48 1.65 -13.36
C ASP A 170 13.74 2.34 -14.50
N ARG A 171 12.57 2.92 -14.24
CA ARG A 171 11.77 3.65 -15.24
C ARG A 171 12.32 5.05 -15.54
N THR A 172 12.83 5.75 -14.54
CA THR A 172 13.20 7.17 -14.69
C THR A 172 14.69 7.37 -14.92
N GLY A 173 15.52 6.50 -14.38
CA GLY A 173 16.98 6.64 -14.40
C GLY A 173 17.52 7.85 -13.64
N GLY A 174 16.65 8.61 -12.97
CA GLY A 174 16.95 9.89 -12.33
C GLY A 174 16.51 9.97 -10.88
N PRO A 175 16.73 11.13 -10.23
CA PRO A 175 16.30 11.35 -8.86
C PRO A 175 14.76 11.34 -8.75
N LEU A 176 14.29 10.88 -7.59
CA LEU A 176 12.87 10.74 -7.26
C LEU A 176 12.43 11.82 -6.27
N ILE A 177 11.18 12.23 -6.38
CA ILE A 177 10.50 13.08 -5.39
C ILE A 177 9.24 12.34 -4.92
N ASN A 178 9.16 12.09 -3.61
CA ASN A 178 7.94 11.59 -2.98
C ASN A 178 7.22 12.71 -2.26
N ILE A 179 5.91 12.72 -2.34
CA ILE A 179 5.03 13.61 -1.57
C ILE A 179 4.26 12.75 -0.58
N PHE A 180 4.51 12.94 0.71
CA PHE A 180 3.89 12.19 1.80
C PHE A 180 3.07 13.08 2.71
N GLY A 181 2.08 12.51 3.39
CA GLY A 181 1.45 13.15 4.55
C GLY A 181 2.47 13.33 5.68
N VAL A 182 2.30 14.37 6.49
CA VAL A 182 3.22 14.68 7.61
C VAL A 182 3.29 13.57 8.65
N ASP A 183 2.25 12.76 8.80
CA ASP A 183 2.17 11.55 9.62
C ASP A 183 3.20 10.47 9.21
N HIS A 184 3.71 10.52 7.97
CA HIS A 184 4.77 9.64 7.48
C HIS A 184 6.20 10.17 7.74
N GLY A 185 6.37 11.20 8.57
CA GLY A 185 7.69 11.77 8.88
C GLY A 185 8.72 10.74 9.36
N GLY A 186 8.30 9.77 10.18
CA GLY A 186 9.15 8.66 10.64
C GLY A 186 9.55 7.65 9.54
N TYR A 187 8.95 7.76 8.35
CA TYR A 187 9.23 6.86 7.23
C TYR A 187 10.34 7.40 6.30
N VAL A 188 10.68 8.68 6.43
CA VAL A 188 11.59 9.38 5.51
C VAL A 188 12.97 8.75 5.47
N LYS A 189 13.60 8.53 6.64
CA LYS A 189 14.97 8.01 6.72
C LYS A 189 15.09 6.62 6.10
N ARG A 190 14.14 5.71 6.41
CA ARG A 190 14.17 4.35 5.87
C ARG A 190 14.00 4.29 4.37
N MET A 191 13.17 5.17 3.79
CA MET A 191 12.99 5.21 2.34
C MET A 191 14.21 5.80 1.63
N LYS A 192 14.82 6.85 2.19
CA LYS A 192 16.08 7.38 1.67
C LYS A 192 17.20 6.33 1.70
N ALA A 193 17.32 5.60 2.81
CA ALA A 193 18.26 4.50 2.95
C ALA A 193 18.04 3.41 1.88
N ALA A 194 16.80 2.98 1.66
CA ALA A 194 16.48 1.99 0.66
C ALA A 194 16.81 2.45 -0.76
N VAL A 195 16.49 3.69 -1.12
CA VAL A 195 16.78 4.25 -2.45
C VAL A 195 18.28 4.46 -2.65
N GLU A 196 19.02 4.86 -1.62
CA GLU A 196 20.49 4.95 -1.68
C GLU A 196 21.11 3.57 -1.92
N ALA A 197 20.70 2.54 -1.20
CA ALA A 197 21.15 1.17 -1.40
C ALA A 197 20.85 0.66 -2.82
N LEU A 198 19.60 0.83 -3.29
CA LEU A 198 19.18 0.38 -4.62
C LEU A 198 19.91 1.08 -5.75
N SER A 199 20.19 2.37 -5.62
CA SER A 199 20.80 3.18 -6.69
C SER A 199 22.32 3.23 -6.62
N GLY A 200 22.90 2.93 -5.47
CA GLY A 200 24.34 3.15 -5.17
C GLY A 200 24.71 4.64 -5.13
N LYS A 201 23.74 5.54 -5.02
CA LYS A 201 23.97 7.00 -5.06
C LYS A 201 23.20 7.68 -3.94
N LYS A 202 23.85 8.67 -3.30
CA LYS A 202 23.19 9.55 -2.33
C LYS A 202 22.22 10.52 -3.03
N ASP A 203 21.27 11.01 -2.24
CA ASP A 203 20.35 12.08 -2.65
C ASP A 203 19.49 11.77 -3.89
N MET A 204 19.30 10.48 -4.19
CA MET A 204 18.40 10.05 -5.26
C MET A 204 16.92 10.10 -4.89
N LEU A 205 16.59 10.37 -3.62
CA LEU A 205 15.21 10.54 -3.15
C LEU A 205 15.08 11.82 -2.31
N ASP A 206 14.25 12.75 -2.78
CA ASP A 206 13.72 13.84 -1.96
C ASP A 206 12.30 13.49 -1.48
N ILE A 207 11.97 13.81 -0.22
CA ILE A 207 10.64 13.56 0.35
C ILE A 207 10.10 14.89 0.87
N ARG A 208 8.93 15.29 0.32
CA ARG A 208 8.17 16.45 0.74
C ARG A 208 7.03 16.00 1.64
N LEU A 209 7.00 16.54 2.86
CA LEU A 209 5.92 16.28 3.81
C LEU A 209 4.87 17.39 3.68
N CYS A 210 3.63 16.98 3.40
CA CYS A 210 2.49 17.88 3.27
C CYS A 210 1.54 17.71 4.45
N GLN A 211 1.17 18.81 5.07
CA GLN A 211 0.17 18.86 6.12
C GLN A 211 -1.23 18.65 5.52
N LEU A 212 -2.14 18.06 6.30
CA LEU A 212 -3.56 18.08 5.97
C LEU A 212 -4.07 19.51 5.93
N VAL A 213 -4.84 19.81 4.91
CA VAL A 213 -5.55 21.09 4.77
C VAL A 213 -6.98 20.86 5.25
N ASN A 214 -7.41 21.64 6.24
CA ASN A 214 -8.77 21.63 6.77
C ASN A 214 -9.61 22.71 6.07
#